data_b72ff93f71e645bc499ab4e0acb57eb3
#
_entry.id   b72ff93f71e645bc499ab4e0acb57eb3
#
_cell.length_a   1.000
_cell.length_b   1.000
_cell.length_c   1.000
_cell.angle_alpha   90.00
_cell.angle_beta   90.00
_cell.angle_gamma   90.00
#
_symmetry.space_group_name_H-M   'P 1'
#
loop_
_entity.id
_entity.type
_entity.pdbx_description
1 polymer ?
#
loop_
_entity_poly.entity_id
_entity_poly.type
_entity_poly.pdbx_seq_one_letter_code
_entity_poly.pdbx_strand_id
1 'polypeptide(L)'
;MAKDISILAKRKKIAVVGAGIGGLVSALKLAHEGFEVKVFESSDYPGGKIRTIDSSCGPVNIGPTVLTMLTVFQSLFKEVGENIFDHLELKEQQILARHWWSDGTEFDLLANKDDAFGEVTKVFGTNAGEQYIKFYNSTKLSLIHI
;
A
#
# COMPACT_ATOMS: atom_id res chain seq x y z
N MET A 1 11.21 22.20 28.51
CA MET A 1 10.12 23.20 28.62
C MET A 1 9.08 22.80 27.57
N ALA A 2 8.10 22.00 27.93
CA ALA A 2 6.95 21.72 27.10
C ALA A 2 6.09 22.98 27.06
N LYS A 3 5.96 23.63 25.92
CA LYS A 3 5.01 24.71 25.72
C LYS A 3 3.61 24.14 25.90
N ASP A 4 2.92 24.64 26.92
CA ASP A 4 1.52 24.33 27.19
C ASP A 4 0.68 24.82 26.00
N ILE A 5 0.36 23.89 25.10
CA ILE A 5 -0.43 24.12 23.88
C ILE A 5 -1.92 24.30 24.23
N SER A 6 -2.28 24.14 25.49
CA SER A 6 -3.66 24.24 26.00
C SER A 6 -4.29 25.65 25.91
N ILE A 7 -3.50 26.70 25.65
CA ILE A 7 -3.96 28.12 25.66
C ILE A 7 -4.27 28.65 24.24
N LEU A 8 -4.01 27.92 23.17
CA LEU A 8 -4.31 28.37 21.79
C LEU A 8 -5.57 27.72 21.18
N ALA A 9 -6.50 27.34 22.01
CA ALA A 9 -7.57 26.45 21.59
C ALA A 9 -8.86 27.13 21.16
N LYS A 10 -8.84 27.88 20.11
CA LYS A 10 -9.84 27.64 19.07
C LYS A 10 -9.19 26.62 18.08
N ARG A 11 -9.49 25.32 18.25
CA ARG A 11 -9.00 24.29 17.31
C ARG A 11 -9.28 24.79 15.89
N LYS A 12 -8.22 25.03 15.12
CA LYS A 12 -8.39 25.43 13.72
C LYS A 12 -9.14 24.30 13.02
N LYS A 13 -10.20 24.65 12.31
CA LYS A 13 -11.00 23.69 11.53
C LYS A 13 -10.37 23.52 10.17
N ILE A 14 -10.19 22.28 9.76
CA ILE A 14 -9.63 21.90 8.46
C ILE A 14 -10.64 21.04 7.73
N ALA A 15 -10.90 21.39 6.48
CA ALA A 15 -11.66 20.56 5.56
C ALA A 15 -10.69 19.78 4.66
N VAL A 16 -10.82 18.46 4.63
CA VAL A 16 -10.13 17.58 3.68
C VAL A 16 -11.15 17.12 2.66
N VAL A 17 -10.88 17.34 1.39
CA VAL A 17 -11.77 16.95 0.28
C VAL A 17 -11.23 15.68 -0.36
N GLY A 18 -12.07 14.63 -0.34
CA GLY A 18 -11.76 13.29 -0.80
C GLY A 18 -11.28 12.36 0.33
N ALA A 19 -11.95 11.22 0.46
CA ALA A 19 -11.62 10.16 1.43
C ALA A 19 -10.89 8.98 0.78
N GLY A 20 -10.10 9.20 -0.26
CA GLY A 20 -9.10 8.24 -0.73
C GLY A 20 -7.91 8.17 0.23
N ILE A 21 -6.94 7.30 -0.04
CA ILE A 21 -5.79 7.06 0.85
C ILE A 21 -5.05 8.34 1.23
N GLY A 22 -4.80 9.24 0.27
CA GLY A 22 -4.11 10.51 0.54
C GLY A 22 -4.92 11.44 1.45
N GLY A 23 -6.23 11.57 1.24
CA GLY A 23 -7.11 12.37 2.09
C GLY A 23 -7.20 11.81 3.49
N LEU A 24 -7.36 10.49 3.64
CA LEU A 24 -7.43 9.81 4.94
C LEU A 24 -6.13 9.96 5.73
N VAL A 25 -4.97 9.78 5.07
CA VAL A 25 -3.65 9.97 5.71
C VAL A 25 -3.46 11.42 6.16
N SER A 26 -3.83 12.38 5.31
CA SER A 26 -3.75 13.81 5.66
C SER A 26 -4.66 14.15 6.84
N ALA A 27 -5.89 13.63 6.82
CA ALA A 27 -6.85 13.84 7.91
C ALA A 27 -6.36 13.24 9.23
N LEU A 28 -5.80 12.03 9.20
CA LEU A 28 -5.25 11.35 10.36
C LEU A 28 -4.12 12.16 10.99
N LYS A 29 -3.13 12.59 10.19
CA LYS A 29 -1.99 13.36 10.68
C LYS A 29 -2.43 14.72 11.26
N LEU A 30 -3.31 15.43 10.56
CA LEU A 30 -3.84 16.72 11.03
C LEU A 30 -4.65 16.56 12.32
N ALA A 31 -5.46 15.51 12.45
CA ALA A 31 -6.19 15.22 13.67
C ALA A 31 -5.24 14.89 14.84
N HIS A 32 -4.18 14.13 14.58
CA HIS A 32 -3.14 13.82 15.56
C HIS A 32 -2.43 15.08 16.06
N GLU A 33 -2.19 16.05 15.18
CA GLU A 33 -1.65 17.37 15.52
C GLU A 33 -2.64 18.27 16.27
N GLY A 34 -3.86 17.79 16.55
CA GLY A 34 -4.87 18.48 17.37
C GLY A 34 -5.80 19.41 16.60
N PHE A 35 -5.82 19.38 15.27
CA PHE A 35 -6.80 20.11 14.46
C PHE A 35 -8.20 19.45 14.54
N GLU A 36 -9.26 20.25 14.39
CA GLU A 36 -10.60 19.73 14.14
C GLU A 36 -10.75 19.45 12.63
N VAL A 37 -10.70 18.19 12.24
CA VAL A 37 -10.69 17.81 10.83
C VAL A 37 -12.06 17.30 10.40
N LYS A 38 -12.57 17.81 9.26
CA LYS A 38 -13.73 17.28 8.57
C LYS A 38 -13.30 16.75 7.20
N VAL A 39 -13.65 15.49 6.92
CA VAL A 39 -13.44 14.87 5.60
C VAL A 39 -14.74 14.93 4.83
N PHE A 40 -14.68 15.39 3.58
CA PHE A 40 -15.79 15.43 2.64
C PHE A 40 -15.50 14.45 1.49
N GLU A 41 -16.41 13.52 1.26
CA GLU A 41 -16.33 12.52 0.20
C GLU A 41 -17.58 12.59 -0.67
N SER A 42 -17.41 12.45 -1.98
CA SER A 42 -18.50 12.47 -2.95
C SER A 42 -19.21 11.13 -3.10
N SER A 43 -18.52 10.03 -2.74
CA SER A 43 -19.07 8.68 -2.75
C SER A 43 -19.75 8.36 -1.42
N ASP A 44 -20.60 7.34 -1.39
CA ASP A 44 -21.32 6.91 -0.19
C ASP A 44 -20.40 6.33 0.90
N TYR A 45 -19.15 5.99 0.57
CA TYR A 45 -18.19 5.42 1.50
C TYR A 45 -16.74 5.86 1.16
N PRO A 46 -15.86 5.91 2.18
CA PRO A 46 -14.45 6.24 1.98
C PRO A 46 -13.69 5.10 1.30
N GLY A 47 -12.49 5.38 0.78
CA GLY A 47 -11.58 4.39 0.19
C GLY A 47 -11.08 4.80 -1.21
N GLY A 48 -11.80 5.67 -1.91
CA GLY A 48 -11.44 6.14 -3.24
C GLY A 48 -11.38 4.99 -4.25
N LYS A 49 -10.17 4.62 -4.71
CA LYS A 49 -9.97 3.50 -5.64
C LYS A 49 -10.02 2.12 -4.97
N ILE A 50 -9.94 2.03 -3.63
CA ILE A 50 -10.08 0.78 -2.89
C ILE A 50 -11.57 0.56 -2.64
N ARG A 51 -12.20 -0.25 -3.47
CA ARG A 51 -13.64 -0.49 -3.41
C ARG A 51 -14.02 -1.85 -3.96
N THR A 52 -15.19 -2.31 -3.58
CA THR A 52 -15.84 -3.51 -4.09
C THR A 52 -17.09 -3.16 -4.86
N ILE A 53 -17.51 -4.04 -5.74
CA ILE A 53 -18.82 -4.04 -6.39
C ILE A 53 -19.50 -5.36 -6.13
N ASP A 54 -20.82 -5.33 -6.04
CA ASP A 54 -21.63 -6.54 -5.95
C ASP A 54 -21.69 -7.24 -7.30
N SER A 55 -21.62 -8.56 -7.28
CA SER A 55 -21.81 -9.42 -8.44
C SER A 55 -22.68 -10.63 -8.09
N SER A 56 -23.14 -11.37 -9.10
CA SER A 56 -23.90 -12.62 -8.90
C SER A 56 -23.10 -13.70 -8.14
N CYS A 57 -21.77 -13.59 -8.08
CA CYS A 57 -20.87 -14.50 -7.36
C CYS A 57 -20.42 -13.95 -6.01
N GLY A 58 -20.97 -12.81 -5.54
CA GLY A 58 -20.57 -12.10 -4.34
C GLY A 58 -19.77 -10.83 -4.62
N PRO A 59 -19.28 -10.15 -3.58
CA PRO A 59 -18.55 -8.89 -3.73
C PRO A 59 -17.19 -9.12 -4.41
N VAL A 60 -16.88 -8.27 -5.40
CA VAL A 60 -15.64 -8.31 -6.17
C VAL A 60 -14.84 -7.05 -5.91
N ASN A 61 -13.58 -7.21 -5.51
CA ASN A 61 -12.64 -6.10 -5.38
C ASN A 61 -12.27 -5.57 -6.77
N ILE A 62 -12.47 -4.27 -7.01
CA ILE A 62 -12.15 -3.60 -8.28
C ILE A 62 -11.05 -2.54 -8.14
N GLY A 63 -10.41 -2.50 -6.99
CA GLY A 63 -9.29 -1.62 -6.68
C GLY A 63 -8.01 -2.40 -6.35
N PRO A 64 -6.99 -1.71 -5.84
CA PRO A 64 -5.78 -2.36 -5.34
C PRO A 64 -6.10 -3.36 -4.22
N THR A 65 -5.64 -4.60 -4.39
CA THR A 65 -5.86 -5.69 -3.42
C THR A 65 -4.59 -6.08 -2.69
N VAL A 66 -3.43 -5.55 -3.12
CA VAL A 66 -2.11 -5.85 -2.56
C VAL A 66 -1.56 -4.60 -1.87
N LEU A 67 -1.19 -4.74 -0.61
CA LEU A 67 -0.48 -3.70 0.12
C LEU A 67 1.01 -3.82 -0.18
N THR A 68 1.54 -2.87 -0.93
CA THR A 68 2.99 -2.71 -1.14
C THR A 68 3.56 -1.68 -0.17
N MET A 69 4.89 -1.64 -0.01
CA MET A 69 5.58 -0.66 0.83
C MET A 69 5.05 -0.62 2.28
N LEU A 70 4.86 -1.78 2.89
CA LEU A 70 4.34 -1.94 4.24
C LEU A 70 5.04 -1.03 5.26
N THR A 71 6.35 -0.82 5.14
CA THR A 71 7.14 0.03 6.04
C THR A 71 6.67 1.49 6.07
N VAL A 72 6.13 2.01 4.97
CA VAL A 72 5.55 3.37 4.91
C VAL A 72 4.30 3.45 5.77
N PHE A 73 3.42 2.43 5.66
CA PHE A 73 2.22 2.36 6.48
C PHE A 73 2.54 2.13 7.97
N GLN A 74 3.52 1.26 8.27
CA GLN A 74 3.99 1.06 9.65
C GLN A 74 4.50 2.36 10.25
N SER A 75 5.28 3.15 9.49
CA SER A 75 5.77 4.45 9.95
C SER A 75 4.63 5.44 10.21
N LEU A 76 3.63 5.48 9.33
CA LEU A 76 2.43 6.31 9.48
C LEU A 76 1.67 5.99 10.77
N PHE A 77 1.39 4.70 11.03
CA PHE A 77 0.71 4.29 12.25
C PHE A 77 1.53 4.62 13.50
N LYS A 78 2.84 4.37 13.46
CA LYS A 78 3.75 4.71 14.55
C LYS A 78 3.78 6.21 14.86
N GLU A 79 3.73 7.09 13.84
CA GLU A 79 3.69 8.53 14.01
C GLU A 79 2.49 8.99 14.84
N VAL A 80 1.36 8.30 14.73
CA VAL A 80 0.14 8.61 15.49
C VAL A 80 -0.02 7.77 16.76
N GLY A 81 1.02 7.02 17.14
CA GLY A 81 1.04 6.21 18.37
C GLY A 81 0.36 4.86 18.26
N GLU A 82 0.09 4.40 17.04
CA GLU A 82 -0.63 3.16 16.75
C GLU A 82 0.29 2.10 16.13
N ASN A 83 -0.17 0.85 16.12
CA ASN A 83 0.47 -0.25 15.42
C ASN A 83 -0.48 -0.78 14.34
N ILE A 84 -0.04 -0.82 13.08
CA ILE A 84 -0.86 -1.27 11.95
C ILE A 84 -1.41 -2.69 12.14
N PHE A 85 -0.65 -3.57 12.80
CA PHE A 85 -1.06 -4.97 13.02
C PHE A 85 -2.18 -5.14 14.05
N ASP A 86 -2.48 -4.09 14.84
CA ASP A 86 -3.63 -4.09 15.74
C ASP A 86 -4.94 -3.81 14.96
N HIS A 87 -4.84 -3.31 13.74
CA HIS A 87 -5.95 -2.92 12.89
C HIS A 87 -6.13 -3.81 11.65
N LEU A 88 -5.05 -4.42 11.16
CA LEU A 88 -5.04 -5.19 9.91
C LEU A 88 -4.33 -6.54 10.09
N GLU A 89 -4.99 -7.62 9.67
CA GLU A 89 -4.35 -8.91 9.46
C GLU A 89 -3.74 -8.93 8.06
N LEU A 90 -2.40 -8.89 7.98
CA LEU A 90 -1.66 -8.90 6.73
C LEU A 90 -1.08 -10.30 6.49
N LYS A 91 -1.32 -10.85 5.30
CA LYS A 91 -0.77 -12.14 4.87
C LYS A 91 0.23 -11.91 3.75
N GLU A 92 1.46 -12.38 3.98
CA GLU A 92 2.49 -12.36 2.95
C GLU A 92 2.12 -13.34 1.84
N GLN A 93 2.17 -12.87 0.59
CA GLN A 93 1.91 -13.69 -0.58
C GLN A 93 3.23 -14.29 -1.06
N GLN A 94 3.27 -15.61 -1.27
CA GLN A 94 4.44 -16.29 -1.84
C GLN A 94 4.50 -16.12 -3.35
N ILE A 95 3.36 -16.15 -4.03
CA ILE A 95 3.21 -15.92 -5.46
C ILE A 95 2.60 -14.52 -5.64
N LEU A 96 3.38 -13.58 -6.19
CA LEU A 96 2.95 -12.21 -6.42
C LEU A 96 2.07 -12.09 -7.66
N ALA A 97 2.39 -12.86 -8.71
CA ALA A 97 1.62 -12.91 -9.94
C ALA A 97 1.82 -14.25 -10.63
N ARG A 98 0.77 -14.77 -11.25
CA ARG A 98 0.80 -15.96 -12.09
C ARG A 98 0.45 -15.57 -13.50
N HIS A 99 1.26 -16.01 -14.45
CA HIS A 99 1.15 -15.66 -15.85
C HIS A 99 0.94 -16.92 -16.70
N TRP A 100 0.10 -16.79 -17.72
CA TRP A 100 -0.15 -17.83 -18.72
C TRP A 100 -0.08 -17.20 -20.10
N TRP A 101 0.54 -17.90 -21.03
CA TRP A 101 0.61 -17.52 -22.42
C TRP A 101 -0.11 -18.54 -23.32
N SER A 102 -0.47 -18.11 -24.52
CA SER A 102 -1.20 -18.94 -25.49
C SER A 102 -0.42 -20.15 -26.02
N ASP A 103 0.90 -20.15 -25.86
CA ASP A 103 1.79 -21.27 -26.21
C ASP A 103 1.89 -22.34 -25.10
N GLY A 104 1.15 -22.17 -24.01
CA GLY A 104 1.17 -23.05 -22.85
C GLY A 104 2.25 -22.75 -21.82
N THR A 105 3.04 -21.71 -22.02
CA THR A 105 4.02 -21.27 -21.02
C THR A 105 3.31 -20.77 -19.77
N GLU A 106 3.75 -21.22 -18.59
CA GLU A 106 3.32 -20.75 -17.28
C GLU A 106 4.52 -20.19 -16.51
N PHE A 107 4.28 -19.11 -15.77
CA PHE A 107 5.31 -18.48 -14.95
C PHE A 107 4.71 -17.89 -13.67
N ASP A 108 5.29 -18.22 -12.52
CA ASP A 108 4.98 -17.63 -11.23
C ASP A 108 6.06 -16.62 -10.82
N LEU A 109 5.68 -15.36 -10.68
CA LEU A 109 6.54 -14.37 -10.05
C LEU A 109 6.47 -14.55 -8.53
N LEU A 110 7.56 -15.05 -7.95
CA LEU A 110 7.65 -15.35 -6.53
C LEU A 110 8.10 -14.13 -5.72
N ALA A 111 7.68 -14.05 -4.46
CA ALA A 111 8.04 -12.95 -3.57
C ALA A 111 9.51 -12.99 -3.14
N ASN A 112 10.04 -14.19 -2.90
CA ASN A 112 11.46 -14.36 -2.58
C ASN A 112 12.30 -14.13 -3.83
N LYS A 113 13.34 -13.29 -3.70
CA LYS A 113 14.21 -12.89 -4.83
C LYS A 113 14.94 -14.07 -5.48
N ASP A 114 15.46 -14.97 -4.64
CA ASP A 114 16.29 -16.07 -5.13
C ASP A 114 15.43 -17.18 -5.76
N ASP A 115 14.25 -17.42 -5.22
CA ASP A 115 13.26 -18.30 -5.82
C ASP A 115 12.73 -17.73 -7.14
N ALA A 116 12.45 -16.42 -7.19
CA ALA A 116 12.03 -15.74 -8.42
C ALA A 116 13.13 -15.79 -9.49
N PHE A 117 14.40 -15.60 -9.11
CA PHE A 117 15.54 -15.79 -10.04
C PHE A 117 15.57 -17.21 -10.62
N GLY A 118 15.39 -18.21 -9.74
CA GLY A 118 15.33 -19.62 -10.17
C GLY A 118 14.21 -19.87 -11.16
N GLU A 119 13.00 -19.37 -10.89
CA GLU A 119 11.84 -19.58 -11.76
C GLU A 119 11.99 -18.82 -13.09
N VAL A 120 12.47 -17.57 -13.09
CA VAL A 120 12.78 -16.81 -14.32
C VAL A 120 13.83 -17.55 -15.16
N THR A 121 14.89 -18.05 -14.52
CA THR A 121 15.96 -18.78 -15.22
C THR A 121 15.43 -20.08 -15.83
N LYS A 122 14.59 -20.81 -15.14
CA LYS A 122 13.98 -22.06 -15.57
C LYS A 122 13.07 -21.85 -16.79
N VAL A 123 12.22 -20.82 -16.74
CA VAL A 123 11.20 -20.58 -17.78
C VAL A 123 11.78 -19.82 -18.98
N PHE A 124 12.63 -18.82 -18.76
CA PHE A 124 13.09 -17.89 -19.80
C PHE A 124 14.60 -17.96 -20.09
N GLY A 125 15.33 -18.83 -19.39
CA GLY A 125 16.75 -19.05 -19.59
C GLY A 125 17.66 -18.15 -18.73
N THR A 126 18.94 -18.52 -18.65
CA THR A 126 19.93 -17.89 -17.77
C THR A 126 20.09 -16.39 -17.98
N ASN A 127 20.11 -15.94 -19.24
CA ASN A 127 20.23 -14.52 -19.56
C ASN A 127 19.07 -13.69 -18.99
N ALA A 128 17.83 -14.23 -19.05
CA ALA A 128 16.66 -13.57 -18.46
C ALA A 128 16.77 -13.49 -16.93
N GLY A 129 17.24 -14.55 -16.28
CA GLY A 129 17.50 -14.56 -14.84
C GLY A 129 18.52 -13.49 -14.43
N GLU A 130 19.64 -13.37 -15.14
CA GLU A 130 20.65 -12.34 -14.87
C GLU A 130 20.09 -10.92 -15.05
N GLN A 131 19.29 -10.68 -16.08
CA GLN A 131 18.62 -9.41 -16.32
C GLN A 131 17.61 -9.10 -15.21
N TYR A 132 16.85 -10.09 -14.76
CA TYR A 132 15.93 -9.96 -13.64
C TYR A 132 16.64 -9.48 -12.36
N ILE A 133 17.77 -10.08 -12.00
CA ILE A 133 18.54 -9.67 -10.81
C ILE A 133 19.09 -8.25 -10.95
N LYS A 134 19.59 -7.86 -12.13
CA LYS A 134 20.02 -6.49 -12.40
C LYS A 134 18.88 -5.49 -12.21
N PHE A 135 17.72 -5.79 -12.78
CA PHE A 135 16.53 -4.98 -12.64
C PHE A 135 16.08 -4.88 -11.17
N TYR A 136 15.97 -6.01 -10.47
CA TYR A 136 15.59 -6.05 -9.06
C TYR A 136 16.50 -5.17 -8.18
N ASN A 137 17.80 -5.28 -8.36
CA ASN A 137 18.77 -4.49 -7.59
C ASN A 137 18.67 -3.00 -7.92
N SER A 138 18.44 -2.62 -9.17
CA SER A 138 18.29 -1.22 -9.57
C SER A 138 17.00 -0.59 -9.02
N THR A 139 15.90 -1.32 -9.01
CA THR A 139 14.62 -0.84 -8.46
C THR A 139 14.66 -0.69 -6.95
N LYS A 140 15.36 -1.60 -6.24
CA LYS A 140 15.56 -1.48 -4.80
C LYS A 140 16.32 -0.20 -4.42
N LEU A 141 17.32 0.20 -5.20
CA LEU A 141 18.06 1.45 -5.01
C LEU A 141 17.16 2.67 -5.28
N SER A 142 16.29 2.61 -6.28
CA SER A 142 15.36 3.69 -6.59
C SER A 142 14.35 3.96 -5.47
N LEU A 143 13.89 2.92 -4.77
CA LEU A 143 12.95 3.04 -3.65
C LEU A 143 13.59 3.63 -2.37
N ILE A 144 14.91 3.63 -2.27
CA ILE A 144 15.64 4.22 -1.13
C ILE A 144 15.76 5.76 -1.28
N HIS A 145 15.61 6.29 -2.49
CA HIS A 145 15.76 7.71 -2.80
C HIS A 145 14.43 8.49 -2.89
N ILE A 146 13.31 7.86 -2.58
CA ILE A 146 12.01 8.51 -2.39
C ILE A 146 11.75 8.69 -0.90
#